data_1c22a3bff1e73b77215eb560df2fc61f
#
_entry.id   1c22a3bff1e73b77215eb560df2fc61f
#
_cell.length_a   1.000
_cell.length_b   1.000
_cell.length_c   1.000
_cell.angle_alpha   90.00
_cell.angle_beta   90.00
_cell.angle_gamma   90.00
#
_symmetry.space_group_name_H-M   'P 1'
#
loop_
_entity.id
_entity.type
_entity.pdbx_description
1 polymer ?
#
loop_
_entity_poly.entity_id
_entity_poly.type
_entity_poly.pdbx_seq_one_letter_code
_entity_poly.pdbx_strand_id
1 'polypeptide(L)'
;MSNLSKFRKLFFIGIIGLSLTSCQEKVAPQKRAETIYKTLTVEKSNQVLRSGFAATINGCQTVEVRPQVSGMITDIRINEGDFVRKDSTLFVIDQTPYKAAYEIASANVMSAEANLSTAQLVLESSKELLEQDVVSEFELMTAQNNLAEAEAKLALAKAEMNSAYNNLSYTMVKSPVNGVASMIPYRVGALVNSSISQPLVTVSDDSKIFAYFSMAENQMLDLIQEYGSLKAAIKDMPPVELVMSNGKTYNHKGKINAVSGTISASTGAVSFRAVFPNPDRLLRDGGSGTVIIPTEHEDCIVIPQTATFELQEKIFVYKVIDGKAHSAAITVMPRNNGVDYIVTSGLEVGDVIISEGAGLVREGATIRTETG
;
A
#
# COMPACT_ATOMS: atom_id res chain seq x y z
N MET A 1 43.56 -57.78 38.68
CA MET A 1 44.99 -57.67 38.97
C MET A 1 45.17 -56.26 39.51
N SER A 2 45.17 -56.07 40.75
CA SER A 2 46.17 -56.23 41.77
C SER A 2 47.00 -54.94 41.94
N ASN A 3 46.76 -54.39 43.13
CA ASN A 3 47.79 -53.76 43.97
C ASN A 3 48.26 -52.36 43.55
N LEU A 4 48.21 -51.35 44.36
CA LEU A 4 48.84 -51.23 45.71
C LEU A 4 48.21 -50.07 46.45
N SER A 5 47.38 -50.21 47.36
CA SER A 5 47.30 -50.05 48.77
C SER A 5 48.64 -49.77 49.48
N LYS A 6 48.62 -48.80 50.34
CA LYS A 6 49.53 -48.60 51.50
C LYS A 6 50.88 -47.91 51.24
N PHE A 7 50.91 -46.64 51.58
CA PHE A 7 51.96 -46.11 52.45
C PHE A 7 51.35 -44.84 53.03
N ARG A 8 50.81 -44.91 54.04
CA ARG A 8 51.12 -45.09 55.50
C ARG A 8 51.34 -43.78 56.23
N LYS A 9 50.39 -43.58 57.10
CA LYS A 9 50.48 -42.78 58.33
C LYS A 9 51.90 -42.68 58.83
N LEU A 10 52.22 -41.54 59.25
CA LEU A 10 53.09 -41.07 60.34
C LEU A 10 53.98 -39.89 59.93
N PHE A 11 53.55 -38.72 60.21
CA PHE A 11 54.42 -37.80 61.01
C PHE A 11 53.48 -36.97 61.83
N PHE A 12 53.34 -37.45 63.03
CA PHE A 12 52.66 -36.77 64.15
C PHE A 12 53.71 -35.94 64.93
N ILE A 13 53.23 -34.79 65.39
CA ILE A 13 53.76 -34.08 66.55
C ILE A 13 55.02 -33.25 66.34
N GLY A 14 54.81 -31.95 66.45
CA GLY A 14 55.83 -31.00 66.75
C GLY A 14 55.45 -29.57 66.46
N ILE A 15 55.12 -28.89 67.48
CA ILE A 15 55.14 -27.47 67.75
C ILE A 15 53.76 -26.81 67.82
N ILE A 16 53.18 -26.95 69.00
CA ILE A 16 52.28 -25.99 69.66
C ILE A 16 53.07 -24.72 69.99
N GLY A 17 52.50 -23.61 69.66
CA GLY A 17 52.87 -22.33 70.25
C GLY A 17 53.51 -21.32 69.35
N LEU A 18 52.64 -20.53 68.62
CA LEU A 18 52.94 -19.10 68.48
C LEU A 18 51.62 -18.36 68.32
N SER A 19 51.18 -17.76 69.40
CA SER A 19 50.54 -16.45 69.57
C SER A 19 49.61 -15.94 68.40
N LEU A 20 48.34 -16.03 68.73
CA LEU A 20 47.26 -15.20 68.16
C LEU A 20 47.55 -13.71 68.38
N THR A 21 48.07 -13.02 67.40
CA THR A 21 47.89 -11.58 67.27
C THR A 21 46.99 -11.33 66.11
N SER A 22 45.69 -11.37 66.38
CA SER A 22 44.64 -10.84 65.46
C SER A 22 44.79 -9.33 65.40
N CYS A 23 45.49 -8.85 64.41
CA CYS A 23 45.33 -7.46 63.95
C CYS A 23 43.92 -7.33 63.30
N GLN A 24 43.02 -6.84 64.12
CA GLN A 24 41.74 -6.34 63.66
C GLN A 24 42.02 -5.02 62.92
N GLU A 25 42.31 -5.13 61.61
CA GLU A 25 42.33 -3.99 60.71
C GLU A 25 40.92 -3.44 60.67
N LYS A 26 40.71 -2.30 61.33
CA LYS A 26 39.48 -1.52 61.13
C LYS A 26 39.41 -1.15 59.68
N VAL A 27 38.62 -1.90 58.91
CA VAL A 27 38.19 -1.50 57.57
C VAL A 27 37.49 -0.16 57.78
N ALA A 28 38.20 0.91 57.46
CA ALA A 28 37.59 2.22 57.35
C ALA A 28 36.43 2.11 56.38
N PRO A 29 35.26 2.70 56.64
CA PRO A 29 34.17 2.69 55.70
C PRO A 29 34.69 3.31 54.39
N GLN A 30 34.82 2.47 53.32
CA GLN A 30 35.11 2.95 51.99
C GLN A 30 34.04 4.00 51.68
N LYS A 31 34.44 5.27 51.64
CA LYS A 31 33.60 6.30 51.02
C LYS A 31 33.24 5.79 49.67
N ARG A 32 32.00 5.28 49.51
CA ARG A 32 31.43 4.97 48.20
C ARG A 32 31.66 6.19 47.35
N ALA A 33 32.34 6.00 46.24
CA ALA A 33 32.46 7.03 45.19
C ALA A 33 31.04 7.55 44.91
N GLU A 34 30.83 8.80 45.23
CA GLU A 34 29.57 9.48 44.93
C GLU A 34 29.44 9.49 43.40
N THR A 35 28.53 8.68 42.91
CA THR A 35 28.24 8.62 41.45
C THR A 35 27.49 9.89 41.09
N ILE A 36 28.05 10.68 40.19
CA ILE A 36 27.38 11.86 39.63
C ILE A 36 26.37 11.34 38.61
N TYR A 37 25.14 11.71 38.76
CA TYR A 37 24.05 11.35 37.81
C TYR A 37 23.62 12.58 37.06
N LYS A 38 23.40 12.41 35.76
CA LYS A 38 22.74 13.43 34.95
C LYS A 38 21.27 13.53 35.33
N THR A 39 20.79 14.74 35.50
CA THR A 39 19.38 15.02 35.80
C THR A 39 18.74 15.83 34.73
N LEU A 40 17.45 15.65 34.56
CA LEU A 40 16.60 16.38 33.64
C LEU A 40 15.43 16.97 34.41
N THR A 41 15.19 18.27 34.22
CA THR A 41 13.97 18.91 34.71
C THR A 41 12.86 18.63 33.72
N VAL A 42 11.74 18.12 34.20
CA VAL A 42 10.57 17.80 33.39
C VAL A 42 9.89 19.07 32.92
N GLU A 43 9.82 19.23 31.61
CA GLU A 43 9.15 20.35 30.94
C GLU A 43 8.13 19.81 29.96
N LYS A 44 7.14 20.64 29.59
CA LYS A 44 6.24 20.36 28.49
C LYS A 44 6.92 20.65 27.17
N SER A 45 6.75 19.78 26.22
CA SER A 45 7.22 19.96 24.85
C SER A 45 6.23 19.42 23.83
N ASN A 46 6.31 19.95 22.61
CA ASN A 46 5.55 19.39 21.51
C ASN A 46 6.34 18.26 20.85
N GLN A 47 5.74 17.11 20.72
CA GLN A 47 6.38 15.94 20.13
C GLN A 47 5.59 15.43 18.93
N VAL A 48 6.32 15.11 17.86
CA VAL A 48 5.74 14.48 16.67
C VAL A 48 6.10 13.00 16.68
N LEU A 49 5.12 12.15 16.96
CA LEU A 49 5.27 10.71 16.82
C LEU A 49 5.12 10.32 15.36
N ARG A 50 6.00 9.46 14.86
CA ARG A 50 6.02 8.96 13.49
C ARG A 50 5.68 7.49 13.47
N SER A 51 4.43 7.16 13.18
CA SER A 51 3.99 5.77 13.06
C SER A 51 4.19 5.27 11.64
N GLY A 52 4.99 4.21 11.47
CA GLY A 52 5.32 3.61 10.18
C GLY A 52 4.47 2.37 9.89
N PHE A 53 3.89 2.32 8.69
CA PHE A 53 3.09 1.19 8.21
C PHE A 53 3.66 0.69 6.89
N ALA A 54 3.99 -0.61 6.83
CA ALA A 54 4.42 -1.22 5.57
C ALA A 54 3.31 -1.08 4.51
N ALA A 55 3.70 -0.66 3.32
CA ALA A 55 2.78 -0.35 2.25
C ALA A 55 3.21 -0.97 0.92
N THR A 56 2.21 -1.40 0.15
CA THR A 56 2.36 -1.77 -1.25
C THR A 56 2.01 -0.57 -2.12
N ILE A 57 2.85 -0.27 -3.08
CA ILE A 57 2.74 0.86 -3.99
C ILE A 57 2.14 0.38 -5.31
N ASN A 58 1.01 0.96 -5.71
CA ASN A 58 0.36 0.64 -6.97
C ASN A 58 0.12 1.92 -7.78
N GLY A 59 0.18 1.81 -9.11
CA GLY A 59 -0.28 2.86 -10.01
C GLY A 59 -1.77 3.18 -9.79
N CYS A 60 -2.19 4.38 -10.14
CA CYS A 60 -3.59 4.76 -9.95
C CYS A 60 -4.55 3.94 -10.82
N GLN A 61 -4.08 3.42 -11.94
CA GLN A 61 -4.83 2.53 -12.81
C GLN A 61 -3.87 1.57 -13.53
N THR A 62 -4.00 0.28 -13.25
CA THR A 62 -3.24 -0.78 -13.93
C THR A 62 -4.20 -1.63 -14.74
N VAL A 63 -3.94 -1.77 -16.04
CA VAL A 63 -4.81 -2.48 -16.98
C VAL A 63 -4.02 -3.53 -17.74
N GLU A 64 -4.52 -4.76 -17.72
CA GLU A 64 -4.03 -5.85 -18.55
C GLU A 64 -4.61 -5.73 -19.96
N VAL A 65 -3.77 -5.55 -20.94
CA VAL A 65 -4.17 -5.49 -22.35
C VAL A 65 -4.17 -6.92 -22.92
N ARG A 66 -5.35 -7.39 -23.25
CA ARG A 66 -5.58 -8.73 -23.84
C ARG A 66 -6.19 -8.61 -25.22
N PRO A 67 -5.88 -9.52 -26.16
CA PRO A 67 -6.50 -9.52 -27.49
C PRO A 67 -7.97 -9.92 -27.37
N GLN A 68 -8.82 -9.31 -28.19
CA GLN A 68 -10.25 -9.66 -28.27
C GLN A 68 -10.53 -10.61 -29.43
N VAL A 69 -9.59 -10.74 -30.35
CA VAL A 69 -9.66 -11.61 -31.54
C VAL A 69 -8.46 -12.54 -31.60
N SER A 70 -8.60 -13.65 -32.31
CA SER A 70 -7.54 -14.65 -32.46
C SER A 70 -6.71 -14.35 -33.70
N GLY A 71 -5.41 -14.57 -33.67
CA GLY A 71 -4.54 -14.44 -34.83
C GLY A 71 -3.07 -14.33 -34.44
N MET A 72 -2.18 -14.29 -35.44
CA MET A 72 -0.76 -14.09 -35.22
C MET A 72 -0.43 -12.60 -35.04
N ILE A 73 0.45 -12.27 -34.11
CA ILE A 73 1.00 -10.91 -34.00
C ILE A 73 1.87 -10.63 -35.22
N THR A 74 1.50 -9.63 -36.01
CA THR A 74 2.26 -9.20 -37.20
C THR A 74 3.19 -8.04 -36.90
N ASP A 75 2.85 -7.20 -35.91
CA ASP A 75 3.65 -6.03 -35.57
C ASP A 75 3.51 -5.68 -34.08
N ILE A 76 4.59 -5.20 -33.45
CA ILE A 76 4.65 -4.71 -32.07
C ILE A 76 5.21 -3.29 -32.13
N ARG A 77 4.39 -2.29 -31.75
CA ARG A 77 4.68 -0.87 -31.90
C ARG A 77 5.17 -0.17 -30.65
N ILE A 78 5.49 -0.96 -29.63
CA ILE A 78 5.98 -0.46 -28.34
C ILE A 78 7.17 -1.28 -27.90
N ASN A 79 8.01 -0.69 -27.04
CA ASN A 79 9.04 -1.40 -26.28
C ASN A 79 8.65 -1.53 -24.82
N GLU A 80 9.28 -2.48 -24.15
CA GLU A 80 9.12 -2.67 -22.71
C GLU A 80 9.61 -1.41 -21.96
N GLY A 81 8.79 -0.89 -21.05
CA GLY A 81 9.09 0.33 -20.31
C GLY A 81 8.71 1.64 -21.00
N ASP A 82 8.26 1.61 -22.26
CA ASP A 82 7.82 2.82 -22.97
C ASP A 82 6.56 3.43 -22.34
N PHE A 83 6.49 4.75 -22.40
CA PHE A 83 5.27 5.46 -22.09
C PHE A 83 4.32 5.44 -23.28
N VAL A 84 3.13 4.89 -23.08
CA VAL A 84 2.07 4.80 -24.08
C VAL A 84 0.93 5.76 -23.77
N ARG A 85 0.28 6.28 -24.80
CA ARG A 85 -0.92 7.11 -24.68
C ARG A 85 -2.16 6.26 -24.88
N LYS A 86 -3.24 6.66 -24.26
CA LYS A 86 -4.56 6.10 -24.51
C LYS A 86 -4.85 6.11 -26.01
N ASP A 87 -5.47 5.05 -26.52
CA ASP A 87 -5.84 4.82 -27.92
C ASP A 87 -4.67 4.65 -28.90
N SER A 88 -3.40 4.71 -28.44
CA SER A 88 -2.25 4.34 -29.28
C SER A 88 -2.23 2.84 -29.55
N THR A 89 -1.92 2.45 -30.79
CA THR A 89 -1.81 1.04 -31.18
C THR A 89 -0.52 0.44 -30.60
N LEU A 90 -0.68 -0.64 -29.86
CA LEU A 90 0.42 -1.36 -29.21
C LEU A 90 0.84 -2.60 -30.00
N PHE A 91 -0.14 -3.38 -30.48
CA PHE A 91 0.07 -4.60 -31.25
C PHE A 91 -0.85 -4.61 -32.48
N VAL A 92 -0.41 -5.28 -33.52
CA VAL A 92 -1.22 -5.57 -34.70
C VAL A 92 -1.31 -7.09 -34.86
N ILE A 93 -2.51 -7.61 -34.91
CA ILE A 93 -2.84 -9.01 -35.19
C ILE A 93 -3.13 -9.11 -36.68
N ASP A 94 -2.89 -10.25 -37.29
CA ASP A 94 -3.16 -10.48 -38.72
C ASP A 94 -4.57 -10.03 -39.10
N GLN A 95 -4.62 -9.01 -39.95
CA GLN A 95 -5.86 -8.36 -40.37
C GLN A 95 -6.51 -9.05 -41.58
N THR A 96 -5.78 -9.89 -42.31
CA THR A 96 -6.18 -10.44 -43.58
C THR A 96 -7.55 -11.12 -43.52
N PRO A 97 -7.83 -12.07 -42.62
CA PRO A 97 -9.13 -12.72 -42.56
C PRO A 97 -10.26 -11.78 -42.14
N TYR A 98 -9.95 -10.81 -41.29
CA TYR A 98 -10.93 -9.83 -40.77
C TYR A 98 -11.29 -8.77 -41.82
N LYS A 99 -10.33 -8.33 -42.65
CA LYS A 99 -10.59 -7.47 -43.80
C LYS A 99 -11.47 -8.14 -44.81
N ALA A 100 -11.16 -9.39 -45.17
CA ALA A 100 -11.98 -10.15 -46.10
C ALA A 100 -13.43 -10.31 -45.58
N ALA A 101 -13.62 -10.62 -44.31
CA ALA A 101 -14.95 -10.73 -43.70
C ALA A 101 -15.71 -9.39 -43.72
N TYR A 102 -15.04 -8.29 -43.46
CA TYR A 102 -15.64 -6.95 -43.55
C TYR A 102 -16.05 -6.58 -45.00
N GLU A 103 -15.19 -6.88 -45.98
CA GLU A 103 -15.47 -6.63 -47.41
C GLU A 103 -16.68 -7.46 -47.87
N ILE A 104 -16.79 -8.72 -47.48
CA ILE A 104 -17.94 -9.57 -47.76
C ILE A 104 -19.22 -8.98 -47.15
N ALA A 105 -19.18 -8.61 -45.87
CA ALA A 105 -20.32 -8.02 -45.19
C ALA A 105 -20.74 -6.66 -45.82
N SER A 106 -19.78 -5.85 -46.23
CA SER A 106 -20.02 -4.59 -46.94
C SER A 106 -20.71 -4.82 -48.30
N ALA A 107 -20.28 -5.84 -49.04
CA ALA A 107 -20.94 -6.22 -50.31
C ALA A 107 -22.39 -6.67 -50.08
N ASN A 108 -22.66 -7.41 -48.99
CA ASN A 108 -24.02 -7.81 -48.64
C ASN A 108 -24.91 -6.60 -48.30
N VAL A 109 -24.39 -5.57 -47.66
CA VAL A 109 -25.13 -4.30 -47.44
C VAL A 109 -25.48 -3.64 -48.76
N MET A 110 -24.55 -3.53 -49.72
CA MET A 110 -24.83 -2.96 -51.03
C MET A 110 -25.90 -3.76 -51.81
N SER A 111 -25.87 -5.09 -51.72
CA SER A 111 -26.90 -5.95 -52.30
C SER A 111 -28.28 -5.74 -51.65
N ALA A 112 -28.33 -5.63 -50.33
CA ALA A 112 -29.57 -5.38 -49.57
C ALA A 112 -30.15 -3.98 -49.88
N GLU A 113 -29.27 -2.97 -50.03
CA GLU A 113 -29.69 -1.61 -50.45
C GLU A 113 -30.30 -1.58 -51.86
N ALA A 114 -29.74 -2.33 -52.82
CA ALA A 114 -30.30 -2.47 -54.13
C ALA A 114 -31.69 -3.16 -54.11
N ASN A 115 -31.84 -4.22 -53.29
CA ASN A 115 -33.12 -4.91 -53.07
C ASN A 115 -34.17 -4.00 -52.44
N LEU A 116 -33.77 -3.19 -51.46
CA LEU A 116 -34.65 -2.20 -50.84
C LEU A 116 -35.13 -1.16 -51.83
N SER A 117 -34.23 -0.63 -52.67
CA SER A 117 -34.58 0.32 -53.72
C SER A 117 -35.59 -0.29 -54.73
N THR A 118 -35.39 -1.55 -55.08
CA THR A 118 -36.34 -2.27 -55.95
C THR A 118 -37.71 -2.42 -55.29
N ALA A 119 -37.78 -2.82 -54.04
CA ALA A 119 -39.02 -2.97 -53.30
C ALA A 119 -39.76 -1.63 -53.12
N GLN A 120 -39.02 -0.52 -52.93
CA GLN A 120 -39.60 0.83 -52.89
C GLN A 120 -40.25 1.22 -54.19
N LEU A 121 -39.56 0.99 -55.34
CA LEU A 121 -40.11 1.26 -56.68
C LEU A 121 -41.35 0.42 -56.95
N VAL A 122 -41.37 -0.86 -56.61
CA VAL A 122 -42.52 -1.75 -56.71
C VAL A 122 -43.70 -1.23 -55.91
N LEU A 123 -43.50 -0.83 -54.70
CA LEU A 123 -44.53 -0.25 -53.82
C LEU A 123 -45.11 1.04 -54.43
N GLU A 124 -44.24 1.94 -54.89
CA GLU A 124 -44.64 3.21 -55.52
C GLU A 124 -45.49 2.97 -56.76
N SER A 125 -45.02 2.08 -57.65
CA SER A 125 -45.78 1.67 -58.85
C SER A 125 -47.12 1.02 -58.46
N SER A 126 -47.15 0.14 -57.45
CA SER A 126 -48.41 -0.50 -57.03
C SER A 126 -49.42 0.51 -56.46
N LYS A 127 -48.96 1.59 -55.82
CA LYS A 127 -49.81 2.67 -55.32
C LYS A 127 -50.44 3.45 -56.51
N GLU A 128 -49.65 3.82 -57.54
CA GLU A 128 -50.12 4.54 -58.73
C GLU A 128 -51.13 3.71 -59.52
N LEU A 129 -50.89 2.38 -59.65
CA LEU A 129 -51.80 1.49 -60.35
C LEU A 129 -53.10 1.23 -59.58
N LEU A 130 -53.07 1.24 -58.22
CA LEU A 130 -54.28 1.13 -57.43
C LEU A 130 -55.16 2.38 -57.55
N GLU A 131 -54.57 3.58 -57.62
CA GLU A 131 -55.31 4.83 -57.88
C GLU A 131 -56.04 4.85 -59.19
N GLN A 132 -55.60 3.99 -60.18
CA GLN A 132 -56.23 3.80 -61.47
C GLN A 132 -57.14 2.56 -61.54
N ASP A 133 -57.43 1.91 -60.40
CA ASP A 133 -58.20 0.67 -60.26
C ASP A 133 -57.65 -0.52 -61.15
N VAL A 134 -56.32 -0.54 -61.38
CA VAL A 134 -55.66 -1.60 -62.19
C VAL A 134 -55.25 -2.79 -61.36
N VAL A 135 -54.90 -2.58 -60.08
CA VAL A 135 -54.46 -3.63 -59.14
C VAL A 135 -55.34 -3.67 -57.89
N SER A 136 -55.30 -4.78 -57.16
CA SER A 136 -56.09 -4.97 -55.95
C SER A 136 -55.36 -4.42 -54.66
N GLU A 137 -56.15 -4.11 -53.61
CA GLU A 137 -55.59 -3.78 -52.29
C GLU A 137 -54.69 -4.87 -51.77
N PHE A 138 -54.94 -6.14 -52.08
CA PHE A 138 -54.06 -7.27 -51.68
C PHE A 138 -52.70 -7.16 -52.33
N GLU A 139 -52.56 -6.70 -53.53
CA GLU A 139 -51.31 -6.53 -54.27
C GLU A 139 -50.50 -5.37 -53.67
N LEU A 140 -51.15 -4.27 -53.27
CA LEU A 140 -50.53 -3.18 -52.58
C LEU A 140 -50.02 -3.64 -51.21
N MET A 141 -50.81 -4.41 -50.44
CA MET A 141 -50.42 -4.96 -49.15
C MET A 141 -49.21 -5.91 -49.27
N THR A 142 -49.19 -6.70 -50.35
CA THR A 142 -48.03 -7.58 -50.65
C THR A 142 -46.77 -6.77 -50.94
N ALA A 143 -46.87 -5.68 -51.70
CA ALA A 143 -45.76 -4.79 -52.00
C ALA A 143 -45.24 -4.09 -50.68
N GLN A 144 -46.16 -3.70 -49.78
CA GLN A 144 -45.80 -3.15 -48.49
C GLN A 144 -45.04 -4.17 -47.62
N ASN A 145 -45.51 -5.42 -47.58
CA ASN A 145 -44.81 -6.49 -46.84
C ASN A 145 -43.44 -6.80 -47.43
N ASN A 146 -43.31 -6.78 -48.77
CA ASN A 146 -42.01 -6.96 -49.45
C ASN A 146 -41.03 -5.82 -49.13
N LEU A 147 -41.52 -4.59 -49.04
CA LEU A 147 -40.72 -3.46 -48.59
C LEU A 147 -40.23 -3.66 -47.15
N ALA A 148 -41.14 -4.01 -46.23
CA ALA A 148 -40.78 -4.26 -44.83
C ALA A 148 -39.77 -5.42 -44.70
N GLU A 149 -39.89 -6.46 -45.53
CA GLU A 149 -38.90 -7.55 -45.57
C GLU A 149 -37.52 -7.05 -46.07
N ALA A 150 -37.50 -6.22 -47.13
CA ALA A 150 -36.25 -5.66 -47.64
C ALA A 150 -35.57 -4.71 -46.66
N GLU A 151 -36.34 -3.91 -45.91
CA GLU A 151 -35.83 -3.07 -44.80
C GLU A 151 -35.21 -3.91 -43.71
N ALA A 152 -35.88 -4.99 -43.31
CA ALA A 152 -35.36 -5.90 -42.30
C ALA A 152 -34.06 -6.61 -42.75
N LYS A 153 -33.97 -7.02 -44.02
CA LYS A 153 -32.76 -7.60 -44.60
C LYS A 153 -31.60 -6.61 -44.65
N LEU A 154 -31.86 -5.35 -44.96
CA LEU A 154 -30.85 -4.31 -44.93
C LEU A 154 -30.35 -4.05 -43.48
N ALA A 155 -31.27 -4.01 -42.53
CA ALA A 155 -30.90 -3.85 -41.12
C ALA A 155 -30.01 -5.00 -40.63
N LEU A 156 -30.33 -6.25 -41.01
CA LEU A 156 -29.50 -7.42 -40.69
C LEU A 156 -28.11 -7.31 -41.32
N ALA A 157 -28.03 -7.01 -42.65
CA ALA A 157 -26.75 -6.88 -43.33
C ALA A 157 -25.87 -5.78 -42.72
N LYS A 158 -26.47 -4.65 -42.33
CA LYS A 158 -25.77 -3.56 -41.63
C LYS A 158 -25.24 -4.01 -40.24
N ALA A 159 -26.01 -4.81 -39.48
CA ALA A 159 -25.57 -5.36 -38.21
C ALA A 159 -24.39 -6.33 -38.38
N GLU A 160 -24.41 -7.18 -39.41
CA GLU A 160 -23.30 -8.09 -39.75
C GLU A 160 -22.05 -7.32 -40.18
N MET A 161 -22.18 -6.30 -41.00
CA MET A 161 -21.07 -5.43 -41.38
C MET A 161 -20.44 -4.74 -40.15
N ASN A 162 -21.25 -4.22 -39.24
CA ASN A 162 -20.76 -3.61 -38.01
C ASN A 162 -20.01 -4.62 -37.12
N SER A 163 -20.49 -5.85 -37.03
CA SER A 163 -19.81 -6.94 -36.31
C SER A 163 -18.46 -7.25 -36.94
N ALA A 164 -18.39 -7.38 -38.28
CA ALA A 164 -17.15 -7.61 -38.99
C ALA A 164 -16.15 -6.43 -38.83
N TYR A 165 -16.65 -5.20 -38.85
CA TYR A 165 -15.85 -3.99 -38.60
C TYR A 165 -15.26 -3.97 -37.22
N ASN A 166 -16.05 -4.30 -36.16
CA ASN A 166 -15.57 -4.37 -34.80
C ASN A 166 -14.46 -5.42 -34.65
N ASN A 167 -14.66 -6.62 -35.23
CA ASN A 167 -13.62 -7.65 -35.22
C ASN A 167 -12.33 -7.19 -35.93
N LEU A 168 -12.45 -6.51 -37.05
CA LEU A 168 -11.32 -5.90 -37.75
C LEU A 168 -10.65 -4.82 -36.87
N SER A 169 -11.43 -3.98 -36.20
CA SER A 169 -10.89 -2.95 -35.31
C SER A 169 -10.11 -3.54 -34.14
N TYR A 170 -10.54 -4.68 -33.61
CA TYR A 170 -9.89 -5.38 -32.50
C TYR A 170 -8.54 -6.03 -32.87
N THR A 171 -8.25 -6.16 -34.17
CA THR A 171 -6.90 -6.59 -34.61
C THR A 171 -5.83 -5.55 -34.35
N MET A 172 -6.20 -4.28 -34.23
CA MET A 172 -5.32 -3.21 -33.74
C MET A 172 -5.52 -3.04 -32.23
N VAL A 173 -4.70 -3.74 -31.47
CA VAL A 173 -4.77 -3.70 -30.00
C VAL A 173 -4.24 -2.36 -29.51
N LYS A 174 -5.10 -1.58 -28.85
CA LYS A 174 -4.80 -0.22 -28.38
C LYS A 174 -4.68 -0.17 -26.87
N SER A 175 -3.94 0.85 -26.38
CA SER A 175 -3.89 1.11 -24.94
C SER A 175 -5.20 1.73 -24.44
N PRO A 176 -5.81 1.19 -23.38
CA PRO A 176 -7.03 1.77 -22.79
C PRO A 176 -6.74 2.99 -21.91
N VAL A 177 -5.48 3.18 -21.47
CA VAL A 177 -5.05 4.24 -20.53
C VAL A 177 -3.72 4.85 -20.98
N ASN A 178 -3.40 6.03 -20.43
CA ASN A 178 -2.05 6.55 -20.49
C ASN A 178 -1.21 5.87 -19.41
N GLY A 179 0.01 5.42 -19.73
CA GLY A 179 0.81 4.77 -18.72
C GLY A 179 2.12 4.20 -19.25
N VAL A 180 2.80 3.45 -18.42
CA VAL A 180 4.06 2.76 -18.77
C VAL A 180 3.74 1.29 -19.08
N ALA A 181 4.25 0.80 -20.20
CA ALA A 181 4.12 -0.58 -20.62
C ALA A 181 5.06 -1.48 -19.78
N SER A 182 4.55 -2.61 -19.32
CA SER A 182 5.33 -3.64 -18.64
C SER A 182 6.17 -4.48 -19.63
N MET A 183 6.72 -5.60 -19.14
CA MET A 183 7.34 -6.62 -19.98
C MET A 183 6.34 -7.18 -21.00
N ILE A 184 6.82 -7.52 -22.21
CA ILE A 184 6.04 -8.07 -23.31
C ILE A 184 6.41 -9.54 -23.49
N PRO A 185 5.55 -10.49 -23.04
CA PRO A 185 5.88 -11.92 -23.10
C PRO A 185 5.78 -12.52 -24.51
N TYR A 186 5.10 -11.85 -25.41
CA TYR A 186 4.88 -12.32 -26.79
C TYR A 186 5.77 -11.59 -27.80
N ARG A 187 6.07 -12.28 -28.92
CA ARG A 187 6.88 -11.73 -30.01
C ARG A 187 6.09 -11.80 -31.32
N VAL A 188 6.55 -11.07 -32.32
CA VAL A 188 6.00 -11.16 -33.68
C VAL A 188 6.02 -12.61 -34.14
N GLY A 189 4.91 -13.08 -34.74
CA GLY A 189 4.68 -14.47 -35.12
C GLY A 189 4.01 -15.34 -34.06
N ALA A 190 3.83 -14.84 -32.83
CA ALA A 190 3.09 -15.56 -31.79
C ALA A 190 1.60 -15.61 -32.11
N LEU A 191 0.97 -16.77 -31.94
CA LEU A 191 -0.48 -16.93 -32.01
C LEU A 191 -1.12 -16.53 -30.68
N VAL A 192 -2.07 -15.61 -30.73
CA VAL A 192 -2.77 -15.09 -29.54
C VAL A 192 -4.29 -15.19 -29.70
N ASN A 193 -5.01 -15.21 -28.60
CA ASN A 193 -6.48 -15.23 -28.53
C ASN A 193 -6.96 -14.64 -27.20
N SER A 194 -8.27 -14.50 -27.02
CA SER A 194 -8.85 -13.94 -25.78
C SER A 194 -8.59 -14.75 -24.50
N SER A 195 -8.17 -16.03 -24.62
CA SER A 195 -7.98 -16.97 -23.51
C SER A 195 -6.51 -17.20 -23.15
N ILE A 196 -5.58 -16.34 -23.64
CA ILE A 196 -4.16 -16.43 -23.27
C ILE A 196 -3.96 -16.27 -21.77
N SER A 197 -3.04 -17.06 -21.19
CA SER A 197 -2.76 -17.07 -19.75
C SER A 197 -2.18 -15.75 -19.26
N GLN A 198 -1.29 -15.13 -20.05
CA GLN A 198 -0.66 -13.85 -19.73
C GLN A 198 -1.20 -12.75 -20.65
N PRO A 199 -1.35 -11.50 -20.19
CA PRO A 199 -1.72 -10.38 -21.05
C PRO A 199 -0.62 -10.11 -22.09
N LEU A 200 -0.97 -9.45 -23.20
CA LEU A 200 0.01 -8.98 -24.18
C LEU A 200 1.00 -7.99 -23.56
N VAL A 201 0.48 -7.12 -22.73
CA VAL A 201 1.22 -6.13 -21.95
C VAL A 201 0.31 -5.64 -20.81
N THR A 202 0.89 -5.27 -19.70
CA THR A 202 0.18 -4.51 -18.65
C THR A 202 0.60 -3.05 -18.76
N VAL A 203 -0.36 -2.14 -18.78
CA VAL A 203 -0.13 -0.69 -18.80
C VAL A 203 -0.53 -0.11 -17.46
N SER A 204 0.41 0.54 -16.76
CA SER A 204 0.16 1.20 -15.48
C SER A 204 0.26 2.71 -15.61
N ASP A 205 -0.80 3.41 -15.18
CA ASP A 205 -0.76 4.87 -15.01
C ASP A 205 -0.12 5.19 -13.65
N ASP A 206 1.15 5.55 -13.71
CA ASP A 206 1.96 5.92 -12.55
C ASP A 206 1.98 7.44 -12.32
N SER A 207 1.08 8.22 -12.91
CA SER A 207 0.99 9.69 -12.70
C SER A 207 0.69 10.05 -11.25
N LYS A 208 -0.07 9.19 -10.59
CA LYS A 208 -0.32 9.18 -9.15
C LYS A 208 -0.13 7.77 -8.64
N ILE A 209 0.32 7.67 -7.42
CA ILE A 209 0.56 6.38 -6.76
C ILE A 209 -0.40 6.20 -5.60
N PHE A 210 -0.94 5.02 -5.49
CA PHE A 210 -1.70 4.54 -4.35
C PHE A 210 -0.81 3.68 -3.46
N ALA A 211 -0.60 4.11 -2.23
CA ALA A 211 0.05 3.30 -1.22
C ALA A 211 -1.03 2.64 -0.35
N TYR A 212 -1.12 1.32 -0.41
CA TYR A 212 -2.01 0.54 0.42
C TYR A 212 -1.25 0.02 1.62
N PHE A 213 -1.76 0.30 2.80
CA PHE A 213 -1.19 -0.18 4.06
C PHE A 213 -2.28 -0.63 5.01
N SER A 214 -1.92 -1.47 5.97
CA SER A 214 -2.85 -2.02 6.95
C SER A 214 -2.56 -1.47 8.33
N MET A 215 -3.62 -1.14 9.06
CA MET A 215 -3.57 -0.68 10.45
C MET A 215 -4.41 -1.63 11.31
N ALA A 216 -3.93 -1.97 12.50
CA ALA A 216 -4.67 -2.81 13.43
C ALA A 216 -5.96 -2.12 13.89
N GLU A 217 -7.01 -2.91 14.20
CA GLU A 217 -8.32 -2.40 14.60
C GLU A 217 -8.26 -1.45 15.80
N ASN A 218 -7.46 -1.78 16.82
CA ASN A 218 -7.28 -0.93 18.00
C ASN A 218 -6.75 0.46 17.63
N GLN A 219 -5.78 0.53 16.72
CA GLN A 219 -5.22 1.81 16.26
C GLN A 219 -6.23 2.62 15.44
N MET A 220 -7.09 1.95 14.66
CA MET A 220 -8.18 2.61 13.95
C MET A 220 -9.22 3.17 14.93
N LEU A 221 -9.53 2.42 16.01
CA LEU A 221 -10.45 2.89 17.05
C LEU A 221 -9.89 4.10 17.79
N ASP A 222 -8.58 4.13 18.07
CA ASP A 222 -7.91 5.31 18.65
C ASP A 222 -8.12 6.55 17.75
N LEU A 223 -7.93 6.40 16.43
CA LEU A 223 -8.18 7.49 15.47
C LEU A 223 -9.65 7.94 15.47
N ILE A 224 -10.59 7.01 15.57
CA ILE A 224 -12.02 7.36 15.63
C ILE A 224 -12.33 8.14 16.93
N GLN A 225 -11.72 7.78 18.05
CA GLN A 225 -11.87 8.51 19.31
C GLN A 225 -11.26 9.92 19.23
N GLU A 226 -10.11 10.07 18.59
CA GLU A 226 -9.41 11.35 18.42
C GLU A 226 -10.17 12.31 17.50
N TYR A 227 -10.64 11.83 16.34
CA TYR A 227 -11.27 12.66 15.30
C TYR A 227 -12.81 12.60 15.30
N GLY A 228 -13.42 11.82 16.20
CA GLY A 228 -14.88 11.66 16.32
C GLY A 228 -15.49 10.70 15.29
N SER A 229 -14.87 10.53 14.13
CA SER A 229 -15.28 9.54 13.11
C SER A 229 -14.14 9.26 12.12
N LEU A 230 -14.20 8.08 11.48
CA LEU A 230 -13.22 7.70 10.45
C LEU A 230 -13.23 8.68 9.25
N LYS A 231 -14.41 9.21 8.90
CA LYS A 231 -14.54 10.20 7.82
C LYS A 231 -13.91 11.54 8.16
N ALA A 232 -14.03 11.97 9.41
CA ALA A 232 -13.36 13.18 9.91
C ALA A 232 -11.84 12.95 9.95
N ALA A 233 -11.37 11.80 10.46
CA ALA A 233 -9.97 11.43 10.46
C ALA A 233 -9.35 11.52 9.06
N ILE A 234 -9.97 10.91 8.03
CA ILE A 234 -9.47 10.98 6.63
C ILE A 234 -9.35 12.42 6.14
N LYS A 235 -10.27 13.31 6.54
CA LYS A 235 -10.30 14.71 6.11
C LYS A 235 -9.24 15.55 6.80
N ASP A 236 -9.10 15.37 8.11
CA ASP A 236 -8.39 16.28 9.01
C ASP A 236 -6.98 15.76 9.40
N MET A 237 -6.69 14.48 9.12
CA MET A 237 -5.34 13.92 9.32
C MET A 237 -4.27 14.70 8.54
N PRO A 238 -3.08 14.88 9.13
CA PRO A 238 -1.97 15.56 8.48
C PRO A 238 -1.51 14.78 7.23
N PRO A 239 -0.82 15.45 6.29
CA PRO A 239 -0.21 14.79 5.14
C PRO A 239 0.77 13.72 5.59
N VAL A 240 0.70 12.55 4.94
CA VAL A 240 1.56 11.39 5.23
C VAL A 240 2.84 11.44 4.39
N GLU A 241 3.90 10.85 4.92
CA GLU A 241 5.17 10.71 4.22
C GLU A 241 5.35 9.26 3.75
N LEU A 242 6.13 9.06 2.69
CA LEU A 242 6.47 7.74 2.18
C LEU A 242 7.98 7.53 2.29
N VAL A 243 8.39 6.51 3.01
CA VAL A 243 9.77 6.03 3.01
C VAL A 243 9.86 4.90 1.98
N MET A 244 10.68 5.11 0.95
CA MET A 244 10.88 4.15 -0.13
C MET A 244 11.70 2.93 0.36
N SER A 245 11.70 1.85 -0.40
CA SER A 245 12.43 0.61 -0.07
C SER A 245 13.94 0.78 0.16
N ASN A 246 14.54 1.86 -0.35
CA ASN A 246 15.94 2.21 -0.12
C ASN A 246 16.19 3.03 1.15
N GLY A 247 15.17 3.20 2.02
CA GLY A 247 15.23 3.95 3.26
C GLY A 247 15.16 5.48 3.12
N LYS A 248 15.06 6.01 1.89
CA LYS A 248 14.94 7.45 1.67
C LYS A 248 13.49 7.89 1.68
N THR A 249 13.22 9.04 2.29
CA THR A 249 11.90 9.66 2.24
C THR A 249 11.61 10.22 0.85
N TYR A 250 10.41 9.94 0.34
CA TYR A 250 9.92 10.47 -0.92
C TYR A 250 9.63 11.98 -0.79
N ASN A 251 9.98 12.75 -1.82
CA ASN A 251 9.95 14.22 -1.74
C ASN A 251 8.54 14.82 -1.71
N HIS A 252 7.51 14.06 -2.12
CA HIS A 252 6.14 14.53 -2.15
C HIS A 252 5.33 13.87 -1.04
N LYS A 253 4.61 14.69 -0.27
CA LYS A 253 3.68 14.20 0.76
C LYS A 253 2.42 13.68 0.11
N GLY A 254 1.88 12.61 0.71
CA GLY A 254 0.62 12.02 0.32
C GLY A 254 -0.53 12.40 1.26
N LYS A 255 -1.73 12.00 0.88
CA LYS A 255 -2.93 12.15 1.70
C LYS A 255 -3.69 10.84 1.73
N ILE A 256 -4.14 10.42 2.91
CA ILE A 256 -5.07 9.30 3.04
C ILE A 256 -6.39 9.71 2.43
N ASN A 257 -6.92 8.90 1.50
CA ASN A 257 -8.15 9.23 0.78
C ASN A 257 -9.21 8.13 0.84
N ALA A 258 -8.86 6.95 1.31
CA ALA A 258 -9.80 5.85 1.47
C ALA A 258 -9.39 4.91 2.60
N VAL A 259 -10.40 4.30 3.20
CA VAL A 259 -10.28 3.24 4.21
C VAL A 259 -11.26 2.14 3.83
N SER A 260 -10.86 0.90 3.99
CA SER A 260 -11.74 -0.25 3.78
C SER A 260 -12.95 -0.18 4.73
N GLY A 261 -14.12 -0.49 4.21
CA GLY A 261 -15.35 -0.63 5.03
C GLY A 261 -15.42 -1.95 5.83
N THR A 262 -14.40 -2.81 5.70
CA THR A 262 -14.37 -4.13 6.36
C THR A 262 -13.02 -4.35 7.03
N ILE A 263 -13.06 -5.05 8.17
CA ILE A 263 -11.90 -5.55 8.89
C ILE A 263 -11.58 -6.94 8.36
N SER A 264 -10.31 -7.20 8.07
CA SER A 264 -9.87 -8.55 7.68
C SER A 264 -9.96 -9.49 8.86
N ALA A 265 -10.84 -10.50 8.77
CA ALA A 265 -11.03 -11.47 9.85
C ALA A 265 -9.78 -12.31 10.14
N SER A 266 -8.86 -12.47 9.17
CA SER A 266 -7.63 -13.23 9.34
C SER A 266 -6.52 -12.46 10.06
N THR A 267 -6.51 -11.12 9.97
CA THR A 267 -5.42 -10.29 10.50
C THR A 267 -5.88 -9.27 11.54
N GLY A 268 -7.20 -9.05 11.72
CA GLY A 268 -7.73 -8.00 12.58
C GLY A 268 -7.30 -6.58 12.13
N ALA A 269 -7.02 -6.42 10.85
CA ALA A 269 -6.52 -5.16 10.32
C ALA A 269 -7.48 -4.53 9.31
N VAL A 270 -7.41 -3.22 9.20
CA VAL A 270 -8.15 -2.39 8.24
C VAL A 270 -7.19 -1.83 7.21
N SER A 271 -7.56 -1.93 5.94
CA SER A 271 -6.75 -1.40 4.85
C SER A 271 -7.03 0.07 4.60
N PHE A 272 -5.98 0.86 4.54
CA PHE A 272 -5.96 2.28 4.22
C PHE A 272 -5.30 2.49 2.86
N ARG A 273 -5.70 3.55 2.18
CA ARG A 273 -5.07 3.99 0.93
C ARG A 273 -4.65 5.45 1.04
N ALA A 274 -3.37 5.70 0.83
CA ALA A 274 -2.83 7.04 0.65
C ALA A 274 -2.49 7.30 -0.83
N VAL A 275 -2.71 8.53 -1.27
CA VAL A 275 -2.40 9.00 -2.63
C VAL A 275 -1.18 9.90 -2.59
N PHE A 276 -0.21 9.61 -3.43
CA PHE A 276 1.00 10.41 -3.62
C PHE A 276 1.07 10.91 -5.06
N PRO A 277 1.37 12.19 -5.30
CA PRO A 277 1.70 12.67 -6.65
C PRO A 277 3.04 12.05 -7.09
N ASN A 278 3.17 11.71 -8.37
CA ASN A 278 4.39 11.09 -8.90
C ASN A 278 4.84 11.76 -10.22
N PRO A 279 5.16 13.06 -10.19
CA PRO A 279 5.50 13.81 -11.40
C PRO A 279 6.72 13.25 -12.11
N ASP A 280 7.72 12.81 -11.36
CA ASP A 280 8.99 12.29 -11.88
C ASP A 280 8.93 10.79 -12.23
N ARG A 281 7.78 10.13 -12.00
CA ARG A 281 7.58 8.68 -12.19
C ARG A 281 8.65 7.82 -11.53
N LEU A 282 9.16 8.28 -10.38
CA LEU A 282 10.15 7.55 -9.59
C LEU A 282 9.55 6.29 -8.97
N LEU A 283 8.31 6.38 -8.50
CA LEU A 283 7.56 5.26 -7.95
C LEU A 283 6.87 4.50 -9.08
N ARG A 284 6.86 3.18 -8.98
CA ARG A 284 6.27 2.30 -9.99
C ARG A 284 5.27 1.33 -9.37
N ASP A 285 4.35 0.87 -10.17
CA ASP A 285 3.41 -0.19 -9.80
C ASP A 285 4.15 -1.45 -9.32
N GLY A 286 3.65 -2.07 -8.25
CA GLY A 286 4.28 -3.24 -7.62
C GLY A 286 5.42 -2.93 -6.64
N GLY A 287 5.77 -1.65 -6.44
CA GLY A 287 6.77 -1.24 -5.48
C GLY A 287 6.33 -1.45 -4.01
N SER A 288 7.26 -1.27 -3.08
CA SER A 288 7.00 -1.31 -1.64
C SER A 288 7.63 -0.10 -0.94
N GLY A 289 7.10 0.22 0.23
CA GLY A 289 7.58 1.31 1.06
C GLY A 289 6.93 1.29 2.43
N THR A 290 7.17 2.35 3.20
CA THR A 290 6.55 2.54 4.52
C THR A 290 5.85 3.90 4.52
N VAL A 291 4.56 3.91 4.74
CA VAL A 291 3.78 5.14 4.95
C VAL A 291 3.99 5.57 6.38
N ILE A 292 4.44 6.81 6.59
CA ILE A 292 4.62 7.42 7.89
C ILE A 292 3.45 8.38 8.14
N ILE A 293 2.74 8.14 9.23
CA ILE A 293 1.69 9.03 9.72
C ILE A 293 2.28 9.83 10.88
N PRO A 294 2.51 11.14 10.72
CA PRO A 294 2.91 12.00 11.82
C PRO A 294 1.70 12.29 12.70
N THR A 295 1.83 12.14 14.01
CA THR A 295 0.83 12.54 15.01
C THR A 295 1.47 13.57 15.92
N GLU A 296 0.91 14.75 15.98
CA GLU A 296 1.39 15.83 16.84
C GLU A 296 0.76 15.72 18.22
N HIS A 297 1.60 15.73 19.24
CA HIS A 297 1.17 15.79 20.62
C HIS A 297 1.70 17.10 21.20
N GLU A 298 0.79 18.01 21.49
CA GLU A 298 1.10 19.29 22.10
C GLU A 298 1.09 19.18 23.63
N ASP A 299 1.89 20.02 24.29
CA ASP A 299 1.92 20.15 25.75
C ASP A 299 2.16 18.84 26.51
N CYS A 300 2.88 17.89 25.93
CA CYS A 300 3.17 16.61 26.55
C CYS A 300 4.50 16.60 27.31
N ILE A 301 4.60 15.76 28.35
CA ILE A 301 5.84 15.49 29.07
C ILE A 301 6.61 14.41 28.31
N VAL A 302 7.83 14.73 27.87
CA VAL A 302 8.71 13.84 27.11
C VAL A 302 9.96 13.57 27.93
N ILE A 303 10.30 12.28 28.13
CA ILE A 303 11.50 11.86 28.82
C ILE A 303 12.27 10.81 28.01
N PRO A 304 13.61 10.79 28.04
CA PRO A 304 14.39 9.74 27.41
C PRO A 304 14.08 8.36 28.00
N GLN A 305 14.06 7.32 27.19
CA GLN A 305 13.89 5.94 27.68
C GLN A 305 15.01 5.55 28.66
N THR A 306 16.22 6.13 28.50
CA THR A 306 17.36 5.93 29.42
C THR A 306 17.10 6.44 30.84
N ALA A 307 16.12 7.32 31.02
CA ALA A 307 15.68 7.83 32.32
C ALA A 307 14.76 6.87 33.07
N THR A 308 14.35 5.77 32.42
CA THR A 308 13.36 4.84 32.96
C THR A 308 13.98 3.48 33.28
N PHE A 309 13.34 2.75 34.17
CA PHE A 309 13.61 1.33 34.42
C PHE A 309 12.28 0.59 34.57
N GLU A 310 12.29 -0.68 34.21
CA GLU A 310 11.09 -1.52 34.23
C GLU A 310 11.17 -2.50 35.41
N LEU A 311 10.11 -2.58 36.19
CA LEU A 311 9.98 -3.51 37.31
C LEU A 311 8.53 -4.05 37.32
N GLN A 312 8.35 -5.37 37.22
CA GLN A 312 7.05 -6.03 37.28
C GLN A 312 6.03 -5.43 36.29
N GLU A 313 6.42 -5.30 35.02
CA GLU A 313 5.62 -4.75 33.92
C GLU A 313 5.17 -3.28 34.10
N LYS A 314 5.79 -2.58 35.06
CA LYS A 314 5.57 -1.14 35.27
C LYS A 314 6.83 -0.37 34.98
N ILE A 315 6.67 0.80 34.41
CA ILE A 315 7.77 1.73 34.13
C ILE A 315 7.92 2.71 35.30
N PHE A 316 9.14 2.90 35.71
CA PHE A 316 9.50 3.79 36.81
C PHE A 316 10.57 4.78 36.37
N VAL A 317 10.60 5.91 37.06
CA VAL A 317 11.67 6.89 37.03
C VAL A 317 12.16 7.15 38.45
N TYR A 318 13.37 7.69 38.58
CA TYR A 318 13.81 8.24 39.86
C TYR A 318 13.64 9.74 39.87
N LYS A 319 12.76 10.26 40.72
CA LYS A 319 12.64 11.68 41.06
C LYS A 319 13.73 12.05 42.09
N VAL A 320 14.32 13.21 41.93
CA VAL A 320 15.28 13.76 42.90
C VAL A 320 14.54 14.69 43.87
N ILE A 321 14.32 14.26 45.10
CA ILE A 321 13.64 15.02 46.15
C ILE A 321 14.62 15.18 47.31
N ASP A 322 14.89 16.41 47.74
CA ASP A 322 15.84 16.73 48.81
C ASP A 322 17.23 16.08 48.59
N GLY A 323 17.69 16.01 47.33
CA GLY A 323 18.97 15.42 46.96
C GLY A 323 19.03 13.89 47.06
N LYS A 324 17.88 13.21 47.15
CA LYS A 324 17.78 11.75 47.20
C LYS A 324 16.90 11.22 46.05
N ALA A 325 17.22 10.02 45.57
CA ALA A 325 16.46 9.34 44.55
C ALA A 325 15.22 8.64 45.13
N HIS A 326 14.03 8.96 44.61
CA HIS A 326 12.78 8.31 44.96
C HIS A 326 12.13 7.72 43.70
N SER A 327 11.85 6.43 43.72
CA SER A 327 11.20 5.77 42.60
C SER A 327 9.73 6.19 42.48
N ALA A 328 9.32 6.59 41.28
CA ALA A 328 7.96 6.94 40.97
C ALA A 328 7.48 6.11 39.75
N ALA A 329 6.32 5.46 39.91
CA ALA A 329 5.69 4.76 38.79
C ALA A 329 5.12 5.78 37.84
N ILE A 330 5.37 5.57 36.55
CA ILE A 330 4.81 6.39 35.46
C ILE A 330 4.00 5.55 34.50
N THR A 331 3.04 6.20 33.85
CA THR A 331 2.34 5.64 32.68
C THR A 331 2.81 6.38 31.44
N VAL A 332 3.16 5.62 30.41
CA VAL A 332 3.62 6.18 29.15
C VAL A 332 2.68 5.78 28.01
N MET A 333 2.68 6.56 26.94
CA MET A 333 1.95 6.18 25.75
C MET A 333 2.53 4.89 25.15
N PRO A 334 1.69 3.94 24.69
CA PRO A 334 2.15 2.68 24.10
C PRO A 334 3.00 2.87 22.84
N ARG A 335 2.80 3.98 22.14
CA ARG A 335 3.58 4.36 20.95
C ARG A 335 4.68 5.34 21.36
N ASN A 336 5.89 5.10 20.89
CA ASN A 336 7.04 5.95 21.10
C ASN A 336 7.91 5.96 19.83
N ASN A 337 8.93 6.83 19.83
CA ASN A 337 9.88 6.96 18.72
C ASN A 337 11.10 6.03 18.86
N GLY A 338 11.13 5.15 19.87
CA GLY A 338 12.26 4.27 20.18
C GLY A 338 13.37 4.94 20.98
N VAL A 339 13.27 6.23 21.28
CA VAL A 339 14.26 7.02 22.04
C VAL A 339 13.61 7.65 23.27
N ASP A 340 12.40 8.21 23.09
CA ASP A 340 11.71 8.96 24.13
C ASP A 340 10.35 8.33 24.44
N TYR A 341 9.89 8.51 25.68
CA TYR A 341 8.55 8.21 26.13
C TYR A 341 7.73 9.49 26.32
N ILE A 342 6.48 9.49 25.86
CA ILE A 342 5.48 10.49 26.25
C ILE A 342 4.80 9.98 27.52
N VAL A 343 4.93 10.73 28.60
CA VAL A 343 4.36 10.38 29.90
C VAL A 343 2.94 10.93 30.00
N THR A 344 2.01 10.03 30.32
CA THR A 344 0.58 10.38 30.50
C THR A 344 0.21 10.62 31.96
N SER A 345 0.95 10.00 32.91
CA SER A 345 0.75 10.22 34.34
C SER A 345 2.00 9.85 35.15
N GLY A 346 2.11 10.38 36.39
CA GLY A 346 3.18 10.06 37.31
C GLY A 346 4.30 11.09 37.40
N LEU A 347 4.36 12.06 36.45
CA LEU A 347 5.29 13.20 36.51
C LEU A 347 4.52 14.52 36.41
N GLU A 348 5.07 15.54 37.03
CA GLU A 348 4.60 16.93 36.96
C GLU A 348 5.69 17.83 36.35
N VAL A 349 5.28 18.95 35.78
CA VAL A 349 6.23 19.95 35.28
C VAL A 349 7.01 20.53 36.44
N GLY A 350 8.34 20.56 36.29
CA GLY A 350 9.26 20.99 37.33
C GLY A 350 9.85 19.84 38.17
N ASP A 351 9.35 18.60 38.02
CA ASP A 351 10.01 17.44 38.62
C ASP A 351 11.45 17.29 38.08
N VAL A 352 12.38 16.97 38.94
CA VAL A 352 13.76 16.65 38.54
C VAL A 352 13.91 15.13 38.54
N ILE A 353 14.26 14.55 37.39
CA ILE A 353 14.46 13.11 37.26
C ILE A 353 15.89 12.77 36.84
N ILE A 354 16.33 11.55 37.10
CA ILE A 354 17.61 11.04 36.59
C ILE A 354 17.45 10.68 35.12
N SER A 355 18.23 11.33 34.24
CA SER A 355 18.11 11.17 32.78
C SER A 355 18.88 9.98 32.20
N GLU A 356 19.96 9.56 32.87
CA GLU A 356 20.78 8.43 32.44
C GLU A 356 21.15 7.52 33.61
N GLY A 357 21.14 6.21 33.36
CA GLY A 357 21.58 5.23 34.34
C GLY A 357 20.55 4.91 35.43
N ALA A 358 19.26 5.18 35.23
CA ALA A 358 18.20 4.92 36.20
C ALA A 358 18.22 3.47 36.74
N GLY A 359 18.54 2.46 35.91
CA GLY A 359 18.62 1.07 36.32
C GLY A 359 19.74 0.73 37.32
N LEU A 360 20.70 1.64 37.56
CA LEU A 360 21.81 1.47 38.49
C LEU A 360 21.57 2.17 39.81
N VAL A 361 20.57 3.03 39.90
CA VAL A 361 20.23 3.81 41.10
C VAL A 361 19.47 2.94 42.09
N ARG A 362 19.70 3.20 43.39
CA ARG A 362 18.94 2.56 44.48
C ARG A 362 18.03 3.58 45.14
N GLU A 363 16.90 3.12 45.63
CA GLU A 363 15.97 3.91 46.41
C GLU A 363 16.70 4.58 47.59
N GLY A 364 16.49 5.89 47.80
CA GLY A 364 17.09 6.69 48.87
C GLY A 364 18.58 7.03 48.66
N ALA A 365 19.16 6.70 47.51
CA ALA A 365 20.57 7.07 47.23
C ALA A 365 20.73 8.60 47.17
N THR A 366 21.80 9.12 47.77
CA THR A 366 22.14 10.55 47.68
C THR A 366 22.67 10.84 46.28
N ILE A 367 22.05 11.80 45.59
CA ILE A 367 22.34 12.20 44.22
C ILE A 367 23.07 13.53 44.24
N ARG A 368 24.27 13.57 43.63
CA ARG A 368 24.87 14.82 43.18
C ARG A 368 24.46 15.08 41.78
N THR A 369 23.78 16.18 41.53
CA THR A 369 23.24 16.55 40.24
C THR A 369 24.29 17.29 39.40
N GLU A 370 24.55 16.79 38.19
CA GLU A 370 25.07 17.61 37.11
C GLU A 370 23.87 17.95 36.25
N THR A 371 23.48 19.22 36.24
CA THR A 371 22.41 19.70 35.38
C THR A 371 22.94 19.67 33.94
N GLY A 372 22.35 18.86 33.08
CA GLY A 372 22.70 18.73 31.68
C GLY A 372 22.17 19.91 30.84
#